data_3a658f8bc4d3b2240c9ebad6f2d988a0
#
_entry.id   3a658f8bc4d3b2240c9ebad6f2d988a0
#
_cell.length_a   1.000
_cell.length_b   1.000
_cell.length_c   1.000
_cell.angle_alpha   90.00
_cell.angle_beta   90.00
_cell.angle_gamma   90.00
#
_symmetry.space_group_name_H-M   'P 1'
#
loop_
_entity.id
_entity.type
_entity.pdbx_description
1 polymer ?
#
loop_
_entity_poly.entity_id
_entity_poly.type
_entity_poly.pdbx_seq_one_letter_code
_entity_poly.pdbx_strand_id
1 'polypeptide(L)'
;MPYIYISSYGENDKKGIYVANFEDNKLSLVQHYLTEDFPSYIIRKDNYLYASLKNASKNLNNGGIGIFEIKDHRVNLIDHYASKGRSYTHLCLSQDMKNLFVANYHVGTTAMYALDNPHVTSKVGVVYHEGKGPDPLGRQRTPHVHYVGLTPDNYVYSVDLGSDKVVLYKVDENGLTLVRKQDILPGSGPRHMVFSKDGRFAYLVNEIANTIMVFRYNSGIFTMIQMISTLPRHYKGENSAAAIRLSKSGSHLFISNRGHDSIAMYSINQESGKLFLLYMVHTGKDPRDFNIYDDQWLVVGCQTSNWIEVLRLDLEKDIMERTGHVLDIPAPVCIEF
;
A
#
# COMPACT_ATOMS: atom_id res chain seq x y z
N MET A 1 20.39 11.76 4.37
CA MET A 1 19.20 11.22 3.70
C MET A 1 18.41 10.33 4.64
N PRO A 2 17.16 10.01 4.35
CA PRO A 2 16.34 9.24 5.26
C PRO A 2 16.78 7.80 5.33
N TYR A 3 16.48 7.19 6.44
CA TYR A 3 16.48 5.75 6.57
C TYR A 3 15.25 5.18 5.88
N ILE A 4 15.43 4.03 5.26
CA ILE A 4 14.40 3.30 4.51
C ILE A 4 14.07 2.05 5.32
N TYR A 5 12.79 1.88 5.65
CA TYR A 5 12.27 0.70 6.32
C TYR A 5 11.59 -0.19 5.29
N ILE A 6 11.99 -1.45 5.21
CA ILE A 6 11.55 -2.38 4.20
C ILE A 6 11.01 -3.63 4.87
N SER A 7 9.75 -3.97 4.62
CA SER A 7 9.24 -5.28 5.01
C SER A 7 9.53 -6.33 3.95
N SER A 8 9.80 -7.56 4.40
CA SER A 8 10.30 -8.64 3.55
C SER A 8 9.58 -9.96 3.82
N TYR A 9 9.25 -10.67 2.72
CA TYR A 9 8.77 -12.04 2.70
C TYR A 9 9.88 -13.06 2.47
N GLY A 10 11.13 -12.70 2.74
CA GLY A 10 12.25 -13.64 2.68
C GLY A 10 11.97 -14.94 3.41
N GLU A 11 12.43 -16.08 2.88
CA GLU A 11 12.21 -17.37 3.49
C GLU A 11 13.10 -17.57 4.73
N ASN A 12 12.67 -18.41 5.65
CA ASN A 12 13.39 -18.81 6.87
C ASN A 12 13.83 -17.60 7.71
N ASP A 13 15.12 -17.45 7.91
CA ASP A 13 15.79 -16.39 8.66
C ASP A 13 15.95 -15.06 7.89
N LYS A 14 15.41 -14.97 6.67
CA LYS A 14 15.48 -13.79 5.82
C LYS A 14 14.21 -12.93 5.84
N LYS A 15 13.11 -13.40 6.44
CA LYS A 15 11.90 -12.60 6.62
C LYS A 15 12.11 -11.53 7.69
N GLY A 16 11.41 -10.42 7.59
CA GLY A 16 11.46 -9.41 8.66
C GLY A 16 11.47 -7.98 8.15
N ILE A 17 11.97 -7.10 8.99
CA ILE A 17 12.12 -5.68 8.66
C ILE A 17 13.59 -5.38 8.45
N TYR A 18 13.90 -4.83 7.29
CA TYR A 18 15.23 -4.35 6.93
C TYR A 18 15.25 -2.83 7.07
N VAL A 19 16.34 -2.30 7.59
CA VAL A 19 16.61 -0.87 7.63
C VAL A 19 17.82 -0.61 6.75
N ALA A 20 17.65 0.27 5.77
CA ALA A 20 18.71 0.71 4.87
C ALA A 20 18.94 2.23 5.01
N ASN A 21 20.13 2.68 4.68
CA ASN A 21 20.46 4.09 4.51
C ASN A 21 20.77 4.36 3.05
N PHE A 22 20.33 5.52 2.55
CA PHE A 22 20.71 6.02 1.24
C PHE A 22 21.45 7.34 1.40
N GLU A 23 22.76 7.28 1.30
CA GLU A 23 23.65 8.41 1.49
C GLU A 23 24.72 8.40 0.40
N ASP A 24 25.10 9.59 -0.10
CA ASP A 24 26.07 9.75 -1.19
C ASP A 24 25.78 8.86 -2.42
N ASN A 25 24.50 8.74 -2.78
CA ASN A 25 24.02 7.86 -3.84
C ASN A 25 24.35 6.37 -3.63
N LYS A 26 24.50 5.92 -2.38
CA LYS A 26 24.72 4.51 -2.04
C LYS A 26 23.64 4.00 -1.09
N LEU A 27 23.10 2.85 -1.43
CA LEU A 27 22.28 2.07 -0.51
C LEU A 27 23.19 1.20 0.36
N SER A 28 22.98 1.22 1.67
CA SER A 28 23.68 0.35 2.62
C SER A 28 22.71 -0.24 3.64
N LEU A 29 22.92 -1.52 3.98
CA LEU A 29 22.14 -2.18 5.01
C LEU A 29 22.59 -1.72 6.40
N VAL A 30 21.64 -1.28 7.22
CA VAL A 30 21.87 -0.85 8.62
C VAL A 30 21.46 -1.94 9.60
N GLN A 31 20.33 -2.61 9.33
CA GLN A 31 19.80 -3.66 10.18
C GLN A 31 18.94 -4.62 9.37
N HIS A 32 18.96 -5.90 9.76
CA HIS A 32 17.91 -6.86 9.52
C HIS A 32 17.32 -7.28 10.87
N TYR A 33 16.05 -7.00 11.08
CA TYR A 33 15.29 -7.47 12.23
C TYR A 33 14.45 -8.67 11.81
N LEU A 34 14.83 -9.86 12.29
CA LEU A 34 14.10 -11.11 12.02
C LEU A 34 12.77 -11.10 12.77
N THR A 35 11.66 -11.30 12.07
CA THR A 35 10.32 -11.45 12.66
C THR A 35 9.88 -12.92 12.64
N GLU A 36 9.01 -13.32 13.58
CA GLU A 36 8.40 -14.66 13.57
C GLU A 36 7.46 -14.83 12.39
N ASP A 37 6.67 -13.80 12.10
CA ASP A 37 5.69 -13.73 11.02
C ASP A 37 6.18 -12.87 9.86
N PHE A 38 5.49 -12.96 8.70
CA PHE A 38 5.81 -12.15 7.54
C PHE A 38 5.20 -10.73 7.69
N PRO A 39 6.00 -9.65 7.79
CA PRO A 39 5.48 -8.30 7.78
C PRO A 39 5.00 -7.96 6.36
N SER A 40 3.68 -7.86 6.16
CA SER A 40 3.07 -7.67 4.84
C SER A 40 2.93 -6.21 4.44
N TYR A 41 2.81 -5.33 5.40
CA TYR A 41 2.75 -3.89 5.22
C TYR A 41 3.24 -3.18 6.48
N ILE A 42 3.94 -2.07 6.32
CA ILE A 42 4.42 -1.25 7.42
C ILE A 42 4.01 0.21 7.20
N ILE A 43 3.73 0.91 8.28
CA ILE A 43 3.55 2.37 8.29
C ILE A 43 4.38 2.95 9.43
N ARG A 44 4.98 4.10 9.19
CA ARG A 44 5.72 4.83 10.20
C ARG A 44 4.88 5.98 10.76
N LYS A 45 4.94 6.16 12.05
CA LYS A 45 4.47 7.36 12.73
C LYS A 45 5.47 7.75 13.83
N ASP A 46 6.08 8.91 13.68
CA ASP A 46 7.13 9.41 14.56
C ASP A 46 8.27 8.38 14.75
N ASN A 47 8.51 7.90 15.97
CA ASN A 47 9.52 6.90 16.29
C ASN A 47 8.97 5.47 16.35
N TYR A 48 7.83 5.21 15.72
CA TYR A 48 7.22 3.88 15.72
C TYR A 48 6.93 3.38 14.32
N LEU A 49 7.09 2.06 14.12
CA LEU A 49 6.56 1.33 12.97
C LEU A 49 5.44 0.40 13.45
N TYR A 50 4.33 0.45 12.72
CA TYR A 50 3.23 -0.50 12.85
C TYR A 50 3.29 -1.45 11.67
N ALA A 51 3.31 -2.75 11.93
CA ALA A 51 3.40 -3.77 10.90
C ALA A 51 2.17 -4.68 10.90
N SER A 52 1.56 -4.90 9.74
CA SER A 52 0.62 -6.00 9.57
C SER A 52 1.42 -7.29 9.40
N LEU A 53 1.13 -8.28 10.23
CA LEU A 53 1.83 -9.56 10.26
C LEU A 53 0.98 -10.67 9.66
N LYS A 54 1.50 -11.31 8.61
CA LYS A 54 0.90 -12.49 8.02
C LYS A 54 1.44 -13.73 8.69
N ASN A 55 0.56 -14.54 9.29
CA ASN A 55 0.92 -15.75 10.00
C ASN A 55 1.79 -16.71 9.14
N ALA A 56 3.00 -16.97 9.59
CA ALA A 56 3.95 -17.84 8.90
C ALA A 56 3.82 -19.32 9.33
N SER A 57 3.38 -19.61 10.55
CA SER A 57 3.44 -20.93 11.19
C SER A 57 2.10 -21.63 11.34
N LYS A 58 0.98 -20.99 10.99
CA LYS A 58 -0.39 -21.42 11.30
C LYS A 58 -0.70 -21.54 12.81
N ASN A 59 0.16 -21.03 13.67
CA ASN A 59 -0.10 -20.92 15.11
C ASN A 59 -1.17 -19.84 15.34
N LEU A 60 -2.18 -20.12 16.15
CA LEU A 60 -3.27 -19.17 16.44
C LEU A 60 -2.81 -17.93 17.23
N ASN A 61 -1.64 -18.01 17.89
CA ASN A 61 -1.05 -16.88 18.60
C ASN A 61 -0.23 -15.95 17.70
N ASN A 62 -0.03 -16.32 16.44
CA ASN A 62 0.76 -15.58 15.45
C ASN A 62 -0.15 -14.81 14.47
N GLY A 63 0.46 -13.97 13.67
CA GLY A 63 -0.23 -12.98 12.83
C GLY A 63 -0.74 -11.80 13.65
N GLY A 64 -1.23 -10.77 12.99
CA GLY A 64 -1.81 -9.61 13.67
C GLY A 64 -1.07 -8.31 13.41
N ILE A 65 -0.75 -7.59 14.47
CA ILE A 65 -0.13 -6.26 14.41
C ILE A 65 1.13 -6.29 15.30
N GLY A 66 2.28 -5.99 14.70
CA GLY A 66 3.53 -5.74 15.42
C GLY A 66 3.78 -4.26 15.57
N ILE A 67 4.29 -3.83 16.72
CA ILE A 67 4.66 -2.46 17.00
C ILE A 67 6.14 -2.43 17.32
N PHE A 68 6.89 -1.62 16.58
CA PHE A 68 8.34 -1.50 16.70
C PHE A 68 8.70 -0.07 17.07
N GLU A 69 9.58 0.09 18.04
CA GLU A 69 10.24 1.37 18.34
C GLU A 69 11.42 1.58 17.39
N ILE A 70 11.55 2.79 16.87
CA ILE A 70 12.72 3.23 16.12
C ILE A 70 13.64 4.00 17.08
N LYS A 71 14.79 3.44 17.35
CA LYS A 71 15.83 4.07 18.17
C LYS A 71 17.18 3.94 17.47
N ASP A 72 17.93 5.05 17.37
CA ASP A 72 19.22 5.11 16.69
C ASP A 72 19.14 4.48 15.28
N HIS A 73 18.05 4.80 14.56
CA HIS A 73 17.74 4.28 13.23
C HIS A 73 17.55 2.75 13.13
N ARG A 74 17.39 2.08 14.27
CA ARG A 74 17.11 0.63 14.35
C ARG A 74 15.70 0.39 14.86
N VAL A 75 15.15 -0.73 14.45
CA VAL A 75 13.81 -1.17 14.88
C VAL A 75 13.91 -2.27 15.92
N ASN A 76 13.08 -2.20 16.95
CA ASN A 76 12.94 -3.23 17.98
C ASN A 76 11.47 -3.46 18.26
N LEU A 77 11.02 -4.72 18.25
CA LEU A 77 9.65 -5.06 18.63
C LEU A 77 9.40 -4.69 20.09
N ILE A 78 8.37 -3.89 20.34
CA ILE A 78 7.96 -3.50 21.70
C ILE A 78 6.61 -4.08 22.09
N ASP A 79 5.76 -4.43 21.08
CA ASP A 79 4.44 -4.99 21.34
C ASP A 79 3.95 -5.83 20.15
N HIS A 80 3.10 -6.83 20.44
CA HIS A 80 2.49 -7.69 19.44
C HIS A 80 1.05 -8.00 19.81
N TYR A 81 0.10 -7.47 19.05
CA TYR A 81 -1.30 -7.83 19.19
C TYR A 81 -1.64 -9.00 18.27
N ALA A 82 -1.69 -10.20 18.85
CA ALA A 82 -1.98 -11.44 18.12
C ALA A 82 -3.42 -11.47 17.60
N SER A 83 -3.61 -11.86 16.35
CA SER A 83 -4.91 -11.87 15.67
C SER A 83 -5.57 -13.24 15.60
N LYS A 84 -5.17 -14.21 16.42
CA LYS A 84 -5.61 -15.61 16.39
C LYS A 84 -5.38 -16.26 15.00
N GLY A 85 -4.17 -16.08 14.47
CA GLY A 85 -3.74 -16.66 13.20
C GLY A 85 -4.24 -15.93 11.94
N ARG A 86 -4.94 -14.80 12.08
CA ARG A 86 -5.38 -14.00 10.92
C ARG A 86 -4.24 -13.19 10.36
N SER A 87 -4.18 -13.12 9.03
CA SER A 87 -3.17 -12.35 8.30
C SER A 87 -3.76 -11.03 7.80
N TYR A 88 -3.18 -9.91 8.21
CA TYR A 88 -3.57 -8.60 7.70
C TYR A 88 -2.69 -8.20 6.50
N THR A 89 -3.23 -7.37 5.60
CA THR A 89 -2.56 -6.96 4.36
C THR A 89 -2.21 -5.49 4.33
N HIS A 90 -2.97 -4.67 5.03
CA HIS A 90 -2.79 -3.23 5.06
C HIS A 90 -3.26 -2.66 6.39
N LEU A 91 -2.67 -1.53 6.80
CA LEU A 91 -3.09 -0.77 7.97
C LEU A 91 -3.10 0.74 7.69
N CYS A 92 -3.91 1.45 8.51
CA CYS A 92 -4.01 2.89 8.49
C CYS A 92 -4.25 3.40 9.91
N LEU A 93 -3.52 4.43 10.34
CA LEU A 93 -3.73 5.10 11.62
C LEU A 93 -4.75 6.22 11.48
N SER A 94 -5.58 6.44 12.50
CA SER A 94 -6.40 7.65 12.59
C SER A 94 -5.50 8.89 12.79
N GLN A 95 -5.98 10.06 12.36
CA GLN A 95 -5.21 11.30 12.48
C GLN A 95 -4.89 11.66 13.94
N ASP A 96 -5.80 11.37 14.86
CA ASP A 96 -5.67 11.60 16.31
C ASP A 96 -4.90 10.49 17.04
N MET A 97 -4.41 9.48 16.34
CA MET A 97 -3.67 8.33 16.88
C MET A 97 -4.43 7.50 17.92
N LYS A 98 -5.76 7.56 17.93
CA LYS A 98 -6.58 6.76 18.85
C LYS A 98 -7.02 5.42 18.26
N ASN A 99 -6.95 5.27 16.94
CA ASN A 99 -7.42 4.09 16.26
C ASN A 99 -6.45 3.62 15.18
N LEU A 100 -6.39 2.29 15.03
CA LEU A 100 -5.73 1.61 13.93
C LEU A 100 -6.77 0.80 13.15
N PHE A 101 -6.81 1.04 11.85
CA PHE A 101 -7.66 0.29 10.92
C PHE A 101 -6.83 -0.72 10.15
N VAL A 102 -7.37 -1.92 9.95
CA VAL A 102 -6.67 -2.98 9.22
C VAL A 102 -7.56 -3.63 8.18
N ALA A 103 -6.97 -3.95 7.04
CA ALA A 103 -7.57 -4.73 5.97
C ALA A 103 -7.12 -6.19 6.07
N ASN A 104 -8.05 -7.12 5.87
CA ASN A 104 -7.75 -8.54 5.78
C ASN A 104 -8.20 -9.10 4.44
N TYR A 105 -7.24 -9.38 3.57
CA TYR A 105 -7.47 -9.92 2.23
C TYR A 105 -8.10 -11.32 2.26
N HIS A 106 -7.59 -12.20 3.13
CA HIS A 106 -7.97 -13.62 3.12
C HIS A 106 -9.36 -13.88 3.68
N VAL A 107 -9.86 -13.02 4.57
CA VAL A 107 -11.17 -13.15 5.21
C VAL A 107 -12.17 -12.15 4.66
N GLY A 108 -11.71 -11.15 3.91
CA GLY A 108 -12.57 -10.08 3.36
C GLY A 108 -13.15 -9.19 4.45
N THR A 109 -12.31 -8.71 5.37
CA THR A 109 -12.77 -7.87 6.49
C THR A 109 -11.99 -6.59 6.63
N THR A 110 -12.66 -5.58 7.20
CA THR A 110 -12.06 -4.37 7.76
C THR A 110 -12.27 -4.39 9.26
N ALA A 111 -11.21 -4.14 10.04
CA ALA A 111 -11.31 -4.09 11.49
C ALA A 111 -10.73 -2.79 12.05
N MET A 112 -11.23 -2.41 13.22
CA MET A 112 -10.79 -1.25 13.99
C MET A 112 -10.25 -1.70 15.33
N TYR A 113 -9.11 -1.16 15.71
CA TYR A 113 -8.44 -1.36 16.98
C TYR A 113 -8.26 -0.01 17.69
N ALA A 114 -8.46 -0.02 19.01
CA ALA A 114 -8.14 1.12 19.86
C ALA A 114 -6.62 1.16 20.12
N LEU A 115 -6.07 2.36 20.16
CA LEU A 115 -4.67 2.65 20.49
C LEU A 115 -4.59 3.41 21.81
N ASP A 116 -3.64 3.01 22.65
CA ASP A 116 -3.02 3.84 23.67
C ASP A 116 -1.57 3.99 23.25
N ASN A 117 -1.30 5.05 22.51
CA ASN A 117 -0.10 5.25 21.69
C ASN A 117 1.20 4.92 22.45
N PRO A 118 2.05 4.00 21.94
CA PRO A 118 1.94 3.36 20.62
C PRO A 118 1.15 2.03 20.60
N HIS A 119 0.64 1.54 21.73
CA HIS A 119 0.14 0.19 21.94
C HIS A 119 -1.27 -0.03 21.39
N VAL A 120 -1.48 -1.20 20.78
CA VAL A 120 -2.82 -1.68 20.44
C VAL A 120 -3.46 -2.29 21.68
N THR A 121 -4.55 -1.71 22.18
CA THR A 121 -5.17 -2.13 23.46
C THR A 121 -6.28 -3.15 23.26
N SER A 122 -7.15 -2.94 22.26
CA SER A 122 -8.30 -3.82 22.04
C SER A 122 -8.79 -3.74 20.59
N LYS A 123 -9.44 -4.82 20.14
CA LYS A 123 -10.23 -4.80 18.93
C LYS A 123 -11.61 -4.24 19.24
N VAL A 124 -11.95 -3.09 18.63
CA VAL A 124 -13.23 -2.41 18.82
C VAL A 124 -14.32 -3.03 17.95
N GLY A 125 -14.03 -3.31 16.68
CA GLY A 125 -15.02 -3.85 15.76
C GLY A 125 -14.42 -4.49 14.53
N VAL A 126 -15.25 -5.28 13.83
CA VAL A 126 -14.92 -5.88 12.53
C VAL A 126 -16.15 -5.87 11.63
N VAL A 127 -15.94 -5.48 10.37
CA VAL A 127 -16.96 -5.54 9.31
C VAL A 127 -16.53 -6.59 8.30
N TYR A 128 -17.44 -7.52 8.02
CA TYR A 128 -17.29 -8.52 6.97
C TYR A 128 -17.86 -7.97 5.67
N HIS A 129 -17.07 -8.04 4.61
CA HIS A 129 -17.53 -7.68 3.27
C HIS A 129 -18.29 -8.85 2.64
N GLU A 130 -19.12 -8.52 1.66
CA GLU A 130 -19.93 -9.48 0.93
C GLU A 130 -19.85 -9.20 -0.57
N GLY A 131 -20.07 -10.25 -1.37
CA GLY A 131 -20.07 -10.17 -2.81
C GLY A 131 -18.94 -10.95 -3.45
N LYS A 132 -18.88 -10.87 -4.77
CA LYS A 132 -17.88 -11.49 -5.64
C LYS A 132 -17.80 -10.71 -6.94
N GLY A 133 -16.71 -10.85 -7.68
CA GLY A 133 -16.52 -10.30 -9.02
C GLY A 133 -16.43 -11.40 -10.09
N PRO A 134 -16.38 -11.01 -11.36
CA PRO A 134 -16.47 -11.92 -12.51
C PRO A 134 -15.13 -12.48 -13.00
N ASP A 135 -14.01 -12.26 -12.26
CA ASP A 135 -12.69 -12.69 -12.73
C ASP A 135 -12.64 -14.17 -13.08
N PRO A 136 -12.31 -14.54 -14.32
CA PRO A 136 -12.35 -15.94 -14.78
C PRO A 136 -11.27 -16.82 -14.14
N LEU A 137 -10.18 -16.22 -13.63
CA LEU A 137 -9.12 -16.92 -12.91
C LEU A 137 -9.49 -17.19 -11.44
N GLY A 138 -10.67 -16.74 -11.02
CA GLY A 138 -11.21 -17.02 -9.70
C GLY A 138 -10.61 -16.18 -8.56
N ARG A 139 -9.92 -15.09 -8.85
CA ARG A 139 -9.35 -14.17 -7.86
C ARG A 139 -10.42 -13.33 -7.13
N GLN A 140 -11.68 -13.37 -7.61
CA GLN A 140 -12.82 -12.63 -7.09
C GLN A 140 -13.96 -13.52 -6.63
N ARG A 141 -13.69 -14.76 -6.19
CA ARG A 141 -14.74 -15.69 -5.71
C ARG A 141 -15.36 -15.27 -4.39
N THR A 142 -14.62 -14.52 -3.59
CA THR A 142 -15.00 -13.99 -2.28
C THR A 142 -14.45 -12.59 -2.12
N PRO A 143 -14.92 -11.79 -1.14
CA PRO A 143 -14.31 -10.50 -0.82
C PRO A 143 -12.84 -10.64 -0.43
N HIS A 144 -12.03 -9.69 -0.89
CA HIS A 144 -10.61 -9.59 -0.62
C HIS A 144 -10.24 -8.13 -0.33
N VAL A 145 -10.43 -7.69 0.93
CA VAL A 145 -10.14 -6.32 1.33
C VAL A 145 -8.62 -6.11 1.32
N HIS A 146 -8.16 -5.34 0.33
CA HIS A 146 -6.72 -5.16 0.10
C HIS A 146 -6.15 -3.90 0.75
N TYR A 147 -6.95 -2.87 0.92
CA TYR A 147 -6.52 -1.57 1.41
C TYR A 147 -7.53 -0.97 2.38
N VAL A 148 -7.04 -0.19 3.34
CA VAL A 148 -7.83 0.65 4.22
C VAL A 148 -7.16 2.02 4.34
N GLY A 149 -7.93 3.10 4.34
CA GLY A 149 -7.42 4.47 4.44
C GLY A 149 -8.45 5.44 4.98
N LEU A 150 -8.08 6.71 5.04
CA LEU A 150 -8.97 7.81 5.43
C LEU A 150 -9.24 8.71 4.23
N THR A 151 -10.51 9.09 4.07
CA THR A 151 -10.88 10.14 3.12
C THR A 151 -10.49 11.52 3.67
N PRO A 152 -10.44 12.57 2.83
CA PRO A 152 -10.15 13.94 3.27
C PRO A 152 -11.08 14.46 4.37
N ASP A 153 -12.31 13.97 4.41
CA ASP A 153 -13.36 14.29 5.40
C ASP A 153 -13.51 13.21 6.50
N ASN A 154 -12.42 12.42 6.72
CA ASN A 154 -12.27 11.46 7.83
C ASN A 154 -13.24 10.28 7.84
N TYR A 155 -13.85 9.89 6.72
CA TYR A 155 -14.40 8.54 6.62
C TYR A 155 -13.28 7.53 6.53
N VAL A 156 -13.42 6.39 7.19
CA VAL A 156 -12.61 5.21 6.89
C VAL A 156 -13.11 4.61 5.58
N TYR A 157 -12.22 4.28 4.66
CA TYR A 157 -12.60 3.53 3.48
C TYR A 157 -11.79 2.26 3.32
N SER A 158 -12.41 1.25 2.74
CA SER A 158 -11.76 -0.01 2.38
C SER A 158 -11.91 -0.28 0.90
N VAL A 159 -10.86 -0.81 0.30
CA VAL A 159 -10.85 -1.23 -1.11
C VAL A 159 -10.89 -2.75 -1.16
N ASP A 160 -11.96 -3.28 -1.76
CA ASP A 160 -12.20 -4.72 -1.86
C ASP A 160 -12.00 -5.20 -3.29
N LEU A 161 -10.86 -5.85 -3.53
CA LEU A 161 -10.48 -6.43 -4.81
C LEU A 161 -11.45 -7.54 -5.25
N GLY A 162 -11.92 -8.34 -4.29
CA GLY A 162 -12.70 -9.52 -4.57
C GLY A 162 -14.15 -9.24 -4.95
N SER A 163 -14.72 -8.14 -4.46
CA SER A 163 -16.12 -7.77 -4.73
C SER A 163 -16.28 -6.53 -5.61
N ASP A 164 -15.18 -5.98 -6.16
CA ASP A 164 -15.17 -4.75 -6.97
C ASP A 164 -15.86 -3.58 -6.24
N LYS A 165 -15.43 -3.27 -5.01
CA LYS A 165 -16.05 -2.21 -4.19
C LYS A 165 -15.04 -1.32 -3.49
N VAL A 166 -15.43 -0.06 -3.30
CA VAL A 166 -14.90 0.82 -2.25
C VAL A 166 -16.02 1.03 -1.22
N VAL A 167 -15.72 0.74 0.05
CA VAL A 167 -16.72 0.81 1.13
C VAL A 167 -16.30 1.87 2.13
N LEU A 168 -17.23 2.78 2.49
CA LEU A 168 -17.00 3.88 3.42
C LEU A 168 -17.70 3.64 4.74
N TYR A 169 -17.01 4.01 5.82
CA TYR A 169 -17.50 3.91 7.19
C TYR A 169 -17.30 5.21 7.96
N LYS A 170 -18.20 5.48 8.88
CA LYS A 170 -17.96 6.39 10.01
C LYS A 170 -17.38 5.59 11.17
N VAL A 171 -16.51 6.25 11.93
CA VAL A 171 -16.04 5.75 13.22
C VAL A 171 -16.99 6.26 14.30
N ASP A 172 -17.47 5.38 15.14
CA ASP A 172 -18.25 5.68 16.34
C ASP A 172 -17.78 4.83 17.52
N GLU A 173 -18.43 4.93 18.67
CA GLU A 173 -18.09 4.20 19.90
C GLU A 173 -18.18 2.68 19.76
N ASN A 174 -18.98 2.18 18.81
CA ASN A 174 -19.18 0.77 18.54
C ASN A 174 -18.27 0.23 17.39
N GLY A 175 -17.48 1.12 16.78
CA GLY A 175 -16.50 0.78 15.74
C GLY A 175 -16.79 1.42 14.38
N LEU A 176 -16.97 0.59 13.34
CA LEU A 176 -17.14 1.01 11.96
C LEU A 176 -18.61 0.87 11.53
N THR A 177 -19.28 1.99 11.35
CA THR A 177 -20.66 2.03 10.83
C THR A 177 -20.66 2.31 9.34
N LEU A 178 -21.30 1.44 8.56
CA LEU A 178 -21.41 1.54 7.10
C LEU A 178 -22.10 2.85 6.68
N VAL A 179 -21.43 3.61 5.82
CA VAL A 179 -22.00 4.84 5.20
C VAL A 179 -22.41 4.58 3.76
N ARG A 180 -21.50 3.95 2.97
CA ARG A 180 -21.71 3.77 1.52
C ARG A 180 -20.91 2.59 1.00
N LYS A 181 -21.49 1.91 0.01
CA LYS A 181 -20.79 0.99 -0.88
C LYS A 181 -20.75 1.62 -2.28
N GLN A 182 -19.56 1.88 -2.79
CA GLN A 182 -19.33 2.36 -4.16
C GLN A 182 -18.94 1.16 -5.01
N ASP A 183 -19.78 0.83 -5.98
CA ASP A 183 -19.47 -0.21 -6.96
C ASP A 183 -18.40 0.30 -7.94
N ILE A 184 -17.44 -0.55 -8.22
CA ILE A 184 -16.39 -0.38 -9.23
C ILE A 184 -16.77 -1.25 -10.44
N LEU A 185 -16.24 -0.93 -11.61
CA LEU A 185 -16.52 -1.72 -12.81
C LEU A 185 -16.18 -3.20 -12.59
N PRO A 186 -17.10 -4.12 -12.93
CA PRO A 186 -16.89 -5.55 -12.69
C PRO A 186 -15.60 -6.07 -13.36
N GLY A 187 -14.83 -6.87 -12.62
CA GLY A 187 -13.54 -7.41 -13.09
C GLY A 187 -12.36 -6.47 -12.95
N SER A 188 -12.57 -5.31 -12.34
CA SER A 188 -11.48 -4.35 -12.12
C SER A 188 -10.44 -4.85 -11.11
N GLY A 189 -10.87 -5.48 -10.03
CA GLY A 189 -10.01 -5.88 -8.92
C GLY A 189 -9.30 -4.67 -8.29
N PRO A 190 -10.04 -3.72 -7.69
CA PRO A 190 -9.45 -2.52 -7.10
C PRO A 190 -8.52 -2.89 -5.94
N ARG A 191 -7.37 -2.21 -5.86
CA ARG A 191 -6.31 -2.60 -4.93
C ARG A 191 -5.96 -1.53 -3.90
N HIS A 192 -5.49 -0.38 -4.34
CA HIS A 192 -5.10 0.77 -3.50
C HIS A 192 -5.73 2.05 -4.05
N MET A 193 -6.00 3.01 -3.17
CA MET A 193 -6.54 4.31 -3.54
C MET A 193 -5.83 5.43 -2.79
N VAL A 194 -5.56 6.53 -3.48
CA VAL A 194 -5.00 7.76 -2.90
C VAL A 194 -5.84 8.96 -3.31
N PHE A 195 -5.81 10.02 -2.49
CA PHE A 195 -6.52 11.27 -2.76
C PHE A 195 -5.56 12.37 -3.17
N SER A 196 -5.99 13.27 -4.06
CA SER A 196 -5.28 14.52 -4.34
C SER A 196 -5.08 15.33 -3.06
N LYS A 197 -4.07 16.19 -3.01
CA LYS A 197 -3.74 16.99 -1.81
C LYS A 197 -4.89 17.88 -1.34
N ASP A 198 -5.68 18.39 -2.28
CA ASP A 198 -6.86 19.22 -2.00
C ASP A 198 -8.12 18.40 -1.72
N GLY A 199 -8.02 17.08 -1.75
CA GLY A 199 -9.11 16.15 -1.47
C GLY A 199 -10.20 16.07 -2.53
N ARG A 200 -10.10 16.80 -3.65
CA ARG A 200 -11.14 16.84 -4.69
C ARG A 200 -11.19 15.62 -5.59
N PHE A 201 -10.07 14.88 -5.67
CA PHE A 201 -9.94 13.73 -6.57
C PHE A 201 -9.43 12.51 -5.84
N ALA A 202 -9.88 11.32 -6.27
CA ALA A 202 -9.37 10.03 -5.81
C ALA A 202 -8.86 9.22 -7.01
N TYR A 203 -7.74 8.54 -6.82
CA TYR A 203 -7.07 7.71 -7.82
C TYR A 203 -7.03 6.27 -7.31
N LEU A 204 -7.77 5.39 -7.97
CA LEU A 204 -7.93 3.98 -7.62
C LEU A 204 -7.18 3.13 -8.64
N VAL A 205 -6.14 2.40 -8.20
CA VAL A 205 -5.47 1.41 -9.05
C VAL A 205 -6.22 0.08 -8.99
N ASN A 206 -6.45 -0.52 -10.16
CA ASN A 206 -7.10 -1.80 -10.34
C ASN A 206 -6.07 -2.85 -10.73
N GLU A 207 -5.86 -3.83 -9.85
CA GLU A 207 -4.84 -4.87 -10.01
C GLU A 207 -5.14 -5.82 -11.17
N ILE A 208 -6.41 -6.24 -11.32
CA ILE A 208 -6.81 -7.23 -12.32
C ILE A 208 -6.92 -6.59 -13.70
N ALA A 209 -7.62 -5.46 -13.80
CA ALA A 209 -7.82 -4.77 -15.07
C ALA A 209 -6.60 -3.94 -15.54
N ASN A 210 -5.59 -3.75 -14.69
CA ASN A 210 -4.41 -2.92 -15.00
C ASN A 210 -4.77 -1.50 -15.44
N THR A 211 -5.66 -0.86 -14.69
CA THR A 211 -6.17 0.48 -14.95
C THR A 211 -6.10 1.36 -13.70
N ILE A 212 -6.16 2.68 -13.92
CA ILE A 212 -6.43 3.66 -12.88
C ILE A 212 -7.81 4.25 -13.16
N MET A 213 -8.69 4.25 -12.18
CA MET A 213 -9.93 5.02 -12.21
C MET A 213 -9.72 6.31 -11.43
N VAL A 214 -10.07 7.42 -12.08
CA VAL A 214 -10.04 8.75 -11.47
C VAL A 214 -11.46 9.15 -11.13
N PHE A 215 -11.67 9.54 -9.88
CA PHE A 215 -12.96 10.01 -9.39
C PHE A 215 -12.85 11.47 -8.95
N ARG A 216 -13.91 12.24 -9.23
CA ARG A 216 -14.19 13.42 -8.45
C ARG A 216 -14.80 12.97 -7.13
N TYR A 217 -14.25 13.46 -6.03
CA TYR A 217 -14.71 13.14 -4.69
C TYR A 217 -15.40 14.35 -4.05
N ASN A 218 -16.53 14.11 -3.40
CA ASN A 218 -17.22 15.11 -2.61
C ASN A 218 -18.04 14.42 -1.50
N SER A 219 -17.62 14.58 -0.25
CA SER A 219 -18.36 14.14 0.95
C SER A 219 -18.88 12.71 0.86
N GLY A 220 -17.98 11.76 0.58
CA GLY A 220 -18.29 10.33 0.46
C GLY A 220 -18.89 9.91 -0.89
N ILE A 221 -19.01 10.81 -1.86
CA ILE A 221 -19.53 10.53 -3.21
C ILE A 221 -18.35 10.47 -4.20
N PHE A 222 -18.26 9.39 -4.94
CA PHE A 222 -17.27 9.17 -6.01
C PHE A 222 -17.96 9.25 -7.38
N THR A 223 -17.58 10.21 -8.20
CA THR A 223 -18.03 10.33 -9.59
C THR A 223 -16.86 10.05 -10.52
N MET A 224 -16.89 8.94 -11.26
CA MET A 224 -15.83 8.58 -12.19
C MET A 224 -15.74 9.61 -13.33
N ILE A 225 -14.52 10.11 -13.57
CA ILE A 225 -14.23 11.12 -14.60
C ILE A 225 -13.22 10.64 -15.64
N GLN A 226 -12.46 9.58 -15.34
CA GLN A 226 -11.52 8.97 -16.26
C GLN A 226 -11.22 7.53 -15.86
N MET A 227 -10.90 6.70 -16.87
CA MET A 227 -10.20 5.43 -16.71
C MET A 227 -9.05 5.40 -17.70
N ILE A 228 -7.84 5.03 -17.25
CA ILE A 228 -6.63 4.98 -18.05
C ILE A 228 -5.83 3.72 -17.73
N SER A 229 -5.17 3.14 -18.74
CA SER A 229 -4.32 1.95 -18.59
C SER A 229 -3.06 2.26 -17.79
N THR A 230 -2.58 1.26 -16.99
CA THR A 230 -1.26 1.30 -16.36
C THR A 230 -0.16 0.74 -17.26
N LEU A 231 -0.51 0.25 -18.45
CA LEU A 231 0.38 -0.45 -19.38
C LEU A 231 0.47 0.24 -20.73
N PRO A 232 1.56 0.04 -21.50
CA PRO A 232 1.65 0.49 -22.86
C PRO A 232 0.57 -0.15 -23.74
N ARG A 233 0.06 0.61 -24.73
CA ARG A 233 -1.06 0.20 -25.60
C ARG A 233 -0.89 -1.18 -26.27
N HIS A 234 0.34 -1.57 -26.55
CA HIS A 234 0.65 -2.81 -27.29
C HIS A 234 1.14 -3.96 -26.40
N TYR A 235 1.22 -3.75 -25.09
CA TYR A 235 1.62 -4.82 -24.18
C TYR A 235 0.57 -5.92 -24.13
N LYS A 236 1.01 -7.19 -24.26
CA LYS A 236 0.16 -8.39 -24.29
C LYS A 236 0.52 -9.42 -23.24
N GLY A 237 1.55 -9.15 -22.43
CA GLY A 237 1.97 -10.04 -21.35
C GLY A 237 1.01 -10.01 -20.15
N GLU A 238 1.20 -10.96 -19.25
CA GLU A 238 0.52 -10.93 -17.95
C GLU A 238 1.02 -9.77 -17.12
N ASN A 239 0.12 -9.14 -16.37
CA ASN A 239 0.45 -8.06 -15.46
C ASN A 239 -0.55 -7.97 -14.31
N SER A 240 -0.08 -7.45 -13.20
CA SER A 240 -0.89 -7.08 -12.04
C SER A 240 -0.40 -5.72 -11.54
N ALA A 241 -1.17 -4.66 -11.76
CA ALA A 241 -0.86 -3.35 -11.20
C ALA A 241 -0.86 -3.42 -9.66
N ALA A 242 0.05 -2.69 -8.99
CA ALA A 242 0.25 -2.91 -7.56
C ALA A 242 0.13 -1.63 -6.73
N ALA A 243 1.24 -0.95 -6.48
CA ALA A 243 1.24 0.25 -5.65
C ALA A 243 0.87 1.51 -6.44
N ILE A 244 0.31 2.48 -5.74
CA ILE A 244 -0.01 3.81 -6.24
C ILE A 244 0.48 4.85 -5.25
N ARG A 245 1.19 5.87 -5.71
CA ARG A 245 1.69 6.98 -4.88
C ARG A 245 1.58 8.30 -5.63
N LEU A 246 1.31 9.36 -4.87
CA LEU A 246 1.40 10.74 -5.35
C LEU A 246 2.74 11.34 -5.00
N SER A 247 3.26 12.23 -5.85
CA SER A 247 4.35 13.13 -5.47
C SER A 247 3.94 14.00 -4.27
N LYS A 248 4.94 14.44 -3.50
CA LYS A 248 4.73 15.37 -2.39
C LYS A 248 4.13 16.71 -2.87
N SER A 249 4.49 17.14 -4.08
CA SER A 249 3.88 18.30 -4.76
C SER A 249 2.41 18.08 -5.15
N GLY A 250 2.00 16.83 -5.38
CA GLY A 250 0.68 16.47 -5.91
C GLY A 250 0.55 16.66 -7.42
N SER A 251 1.66 16.96 -8.11
CA SER A 251 1.68 17.17 -9.57
C SER A 251 1.74 15.87 -10.37
N HIS A 252 2.24 14.79 -9.77
CA HIS A 252 2.47 13.50 -10.44
C HIS A 252 1.90 12.32 -9.66
N LEU A 253 1.53 11.29 -10.41
CA LEU A 253 1.08 10.00 -9.89
C LEU A 253 1.98 8.90 -10.45
N PHE A 254 2.30 7.92 -9.61
CA PHE A 254 3.14 6.78 -9.97
C PHE A 254 2.42 5.47 -9.67
N ILE A 255 2.62 4.47 -10.56
CA ILE A 255 2.03 3.12 -10.44
C ILE A 255 3.11 2.08 -10.71
N SER A 256 3.15 1.03 -9.90
CA SER A 256 3.98 -0.14 -10.20
C SER A 256 3.18 -1.23 -10.93
N ASN A 257 3.84 -1.90 -11.88
CA ASN A 257 3.30 -2.96 -12.73
C ASN A 257 4.14 -4.23 -12.58
N ARG A 258 3.58 -5.28 -12.00
CA ARG A 258 4.20 -6.59 -11.81
C ARG A 258 3.90 -7.48 -13.01
N GLY A 259 4.93 -7.91 -13.73
CA GLY A 259 4.86 -8.62 -15.00
C GLY A 259 5.39 -7.79 -16.17
N HIS A 260 4.92 -6.56 -16.36
CA HIS A 260 5.61 -5.57 -17.21
C HIS A 260 6.90 -5.05 -16.53
N ASP A 261 6.99 -5.22 -15.21
CA ASP A 261 8.14 -4.86 -14.38
C ASP A 261 8.57 -3.41 -14.60
N SER A 262 7.67 -2.49 -14.26
CA SER A 262 7.88 -1.06 -14.48
C SER A 262 7.20 -0.18 -13.44
N ILE A 263 7.68 1.07 -13.35
CA ILE A 263 6.95 2.19 -12.77
C ILE A 263 6.42 3.06 -13.92
N ALA A 264 5.12 3.31 -13.92
CA ALA A 264 4.46 4.27 -14.82
C ALA A 264 4.31 5.62 -14.12
N MET A 265 4.67 6.71 -14.81
CA MET A 265 4.60 8.09 -14.34
C MET A 265 3.54 8.85 -15.12
N TYR A 266 2.67 9.54 -14.38
CA TYR A 266 1.58 10.36 -14.94
C TYR A 266 1.68 11.78 -14.41
N SER A 267 1.42 12.77 -15.26
CA SER A 267 1.10 14.14 -14.81
C SER A 267 -0.37 14.24 -14.44
N ILE A 268 -0.67 15.12 -13.49
CA ILE A 268 -2.02 15.40 -13.00
C ILE A 268 -2.44 16.79 -13.40
N ASN A 269 -3.52 16.92 -14.17
CA ASN A 269 -4.15 18.21 -14.39
C ASN A 269 -4.85 18.67 -13.10
N GLN A 270 -4.38 19.74 -12.49
CA GLN A 270 -4.80 20.18 -11.16
C GLN A 270 -6.26 20.69 -11.11
N GLU A 271 -6.84 21.10 -12.25
CA GLU A 271 -8.22 21.57 -12.32
C GLU A 271 -9.22 20.42 -12.49
N SER A 272 -8.91 19.49 -13.39
CA SER A 272 -9.82 18.39 -13.75
C SER A 272 -9.53 17.09 -13.01
N GLY A 273 -8.36 16.94 -12.38
CA GLY A 273 -7.89 15.70 -11.77
C GLY A 273 -7.44 14.63 -12.77
N LYS A 274 -7.55 14.89 -14.08
CA LYS A 274 -7.23 13.90 -15.11
C LYS A 274 -5.75 13.61 -15.19
N LEU A 275 -5.44 12.37 -15.53
CA LEU A 275 -4.10 11.84 -15.69
C LEU A 275 -3.67 11.80 -17.15
N PHE A 276 -2.41 12.11 -17.40
CA PHE A 276 -1.74 11.94 -18.70
C PHE A 276 -0.49 11.10 -18.47
N LEU A 277 -0.41 9.94 -19.12
CA LEU A 277 0.77 9.10 -19.08
C LEU A 277 1.95 9.82 -19.73
N LEU A 278 3.02 10.00 -18.97
CA LEU A 278 4.26 10.58 -19.48
C LEU A 278 5.12 9.47 -20.09
N TYR A 279 5.58 8.52 -19.29
CA TYR A 279 6.34 7.35 -19.75
C TYR A 279 6.44 6.30 -18.62
N MET A 280 7.15 5.20 -18.92
CA MET A 280 7.40 4.11 -18.00
C MET A 280 8.89 3.78 -17.95
N VAL A 281 9.39 3.45 -16.76
CA VAL A 281 10.75 2.97 -16.55
C VAL A 281 10.71 1.54 -16.09
N HIS A 282 11.45 0.65 -16.76
CA HIS A 282 11.60 -0.73 -16.33
C HIS A 282 12.43 -0.82 -15.06
N THR A 283 12.03 -1.73 -14.17
CA THR A 283 12.65 -2.02 -12.88
C THR A 283 13.15 -3.45 -12.81
N GLY A 284 13.58 -3.90 -11.65
CA GLY A 284 13.66 -5.33 -11.34
C GLY A 284 12.29 -5.99 -11.38
N LYS A 285 12.27 -7.34 -11.33
CA LYS A 285 11.05 -8.13 -11.44
C LYS A 285 10.13 -7.97 -10.24
N ASP A 286 8.83 -7.87 -10.54
CA ASP A 286 7.74 -7.82 -9.58
C ASP A 286 7.86 -6.62 -8.60
N PRO A 287 7.82 -5.36 -9.12
CA PRO A 287 7.86 -4.16 -8.29
C PRO A 287 6.56 -4.04 -7.48
N ARG A 288 6.54 -4.68 -6.29
CA ARG A 288 5.33 -4.83 -5.49
C ARG A 288 4.91 -3.57 -4.77
N ASP A 289 5.89 -2.84 -4.24
CA ASP A 289 5.68 -1.54 -3.60
C ASP A 289 6.84 -0.61 -3.91
N PHE A 290 6.60 0.67 -3.77
CA PHE A 290 7.59 1.72 -3.88
C PHE A 290 7.17 2.90 -3.02
N ASN A 291 8.11 3.77 -2.65
CA ASN A 291 7.80 5.02 -2.00
C ASN A 291 8.67 6.16 -2.54
N ILE A 292 8.20 7.41 -2.38
CA ILE A 292 8.83 8.59 -2.94
C ILE A 292 9.38 9.44 -1.81
N TYR A 293 10.65 9.79 -1.90
CA TYR A 293 11.29 10.68 -0.95
C TYR A 293 11.55 12.05 -1.57
N ASP A 294 10.90 13.05 -0.98
CA ASP A 294 11.07 14.50 -1.23
C ASP A 294 10.98 14.90 -2.72
N ASP A 295 10.14 14.17 -3.49
CA ASP A 295 9.97 14.35 -4.95
C ASP A 295 11.27 14.22 -5.78
N GLN A 296 12.35 13.72 -5.18
CA GLN A 296 13.66 13.56 -5.82
C GLN A 296 14.05 12.10 -6.04
N TRP A 297 13.58 11.21 -5.18
CA TRP A 297 13.97 9.81 -5.18
C TRP A 297 12.75 8.90 -5.05
N LEU A 298 12.75 7.85 -5.83
CA LEU A 298 11.75 6.79 -5.78
C LEU A 298 12.49 5.48 -5.48
N VAL A 299 12.15 4.84 -4.36
CA VAL A 299 12.71 3.53 -3.96
C VAL A 299 11.70 2.45 -4.27
N VAL A 300 12.11 1.44 -5.03
CA VAL A 300 11.26 0.34 -5.51
C VAL A 300 11.66 -0.96 -4.86
N GLY A 301 10.70 -1.69 -4.29
CA GLY A 301 10.87 -3.06 -3.82
C GLY A 301 10.54 -4.07 -4.92
N CYS A 302 11.56 -4.69 -5.50
CA CYS A 302 11.46 -5.67 -6.58
C CYS A 302 11.42 -7.08 -5.99
N GLN A 303 10.22 -7.57 -5.67
CA GLN A 303 10.00 -8.75 -4.84
C GLN A 303 10.69 -10.01 -5.40
N THR A 304 10.49 -10.31 -6.68
CA THR A 304 11.07 -11.51 -7.31
C THR A 304 12.55 -11.35 -7.63
N SER A 305 13.01 -10.12 -7.86
CA SER A 305 14.44 -9.85 -8.02
C SER A 305 15.23 -9.92 -6.72
N ASN A 306 14.57 -9.88 -5.56
CA ASN A 306 15.20 -9.87 -4.23
C ASN A 306 16.11 -8.65 -3.99
N TRP A 307 15.70 -7.47 -4.43
CA TRP A 307 16.39 -6.22 -4.14
C TRP A 307 15.45 -5.02 -4.04
N ILE A 308 15.97 -3.95 -3.45
CA ILE A 308 15.42 -2.61 -3.65
C ILE A 308 16.31 -1.85 -4.63
N GLU A 309 15.73 -0.96 -5.43
CA GLU A 309 16.46 -0.07 -6.34
C GLU A 309 15.98 1.36 -6.21
N VAL A 310 16.85 2.31 -6.60
CA VAL A 310 16.58 3.74 -6.54
C VAL A 310 16.47 4.33 -7.95
N LEU A 311 15.39 5.07 -8.17
CA LEU A 311 15.20 5.91 -9.35
C LEU A 311 15.31 7.38 -8.94
N ARG A 312 15.93 8.19 -9.78
CA ARG A 312 15.98 9.65 -9.64
C ARG A 312 14.76 10.28 -10.29
N LEU A 313 14.19 11.27 -9.64
CA LEU A 313 13.09 12.09 -10.15
C LEU A 313 13.56 13.53 -10.40
N ASP A 314 13.09 14.14 -11.49
CA ASP A 314 13.12 15.58 -11.75
C ASP A 314 11.73 15.93 -12.27
N LEU A 315 10.84 16.30 -11.36
CA LEU A 315 9.42 16.48 -11.69
C LEU A 315 9.14 17.79 -12.44
N GLU A 316 10.07 18.74 -12.46
CA GLU A 316 9.95 19.95 -13.28
C GLU A 316 10.18 19.65 -14.77
N LYS A 317 11.00 18.64 -15.05
CA LYS A 317 11.29 18.17 -16.41
C LYS A 317 10.55 16.90 -16.80
N ASP A 318 9.66 16.42 -15.92
CA ASP A 318 8.97 15.13 -16.09
C ASP A 318 9.95 13.94 -16.28
N ILE A 319 11.07 13.91 -15.54
CA ILE A 319 12.10 12.86 -15.67
C ILE A 319 11.99 11.86 -14.50
N MET A 320 12.06 10.57 -14.85
CA MET A 320 12.25 9.45 -13.93
C MET A 320 13.25 8.48 -14.55
N GLU A 321 14.39 8.24 -13.91
CA GLU A 321 15.46 7.41 -14.46
C GLU A 321 16.11 6.51 -13.40
N ARG A 322 16.58 5.34 -13.82
CA ARG A 322 17.31 4.42 -12.96
C ARG A 322 18.69 4.99 -12.63
N THR A 323 19.06 4.90 -11.35
CA THR A 323 20.41 5.31 -10.90
C THR A 323 21.44 4.18 -11.02
N GLY A 324 20.99 2.95 -11.14
CA GLY A 324 21.83 1.75 -11.05
C GLY A 324 22.13 1.32 -9.61
N HIS A 325 21.68 2.07 -8.59
CA HIS A 325 21.87 1.70 -7.19
C HIS A 325 20.84 0.66 -6.77
N VAL A 326 21.33 -0.50 -6.36
CA VAL A 326 20.53 -1.61 -5.85
C VAL A 326 21.11 -2.11 -4.52
N LEU A 327 20.23 -2.68 -3.68
CA LEU A 327 20.61 -3.37 -2.44
C LEU A 327 19.83 -4.67 -2.34
N ASP A 328 20.53 -5.76 -2.13
CA ASP A 328 19.93 -7.08 -1.96
C ASP A 328 19.10 -7.13 -0.68
N ILE A 329 17.80 -7.25 -0.84
CA ILE A 329 16.80 -7.45 0.21
C ILE A 329 15.88 -8.59 -0.27
N PRO A 330 15.84 -9.73 0.41
CA PRO A 330 15.01 -10.85 0.00
C PRO A 330 13.52 -10.50 -0.03
N ALA A 331 12.85 -10.72 -1.15
CA ALA A 331 11.42 -10.54 -1.36
C ALA A 331 10.82 -9.28 -0.69
N PRO A 332 11.28 -8.05 -1.01
CA PRO A 332 10.76 -6.82 -0.42
C PRO A 332 9.30 -6.60 -0.84
N VAL A 333 8.43 -6.19 0.11
CA VAL A 333 6.98 -6.11 -0.14
C VAL A 333 6.34 -4.77 0.25
N CYS A 334 6.99 -3.98 1.11
CA CYS A 334 6.56 -2.62 1.46
C CYS A 334 7.77 -1.75 1.76
N ILE A 335 7.71 -0.48 1.35
CA ILE A 335 8.75 0.53 1.51
C ILE A 335 8.19 1.73 2.28
N GLU A 336 8.88 2.14 3.36
CA GLU A 336 8.51 3.29 4.19
C GLU A 336 9.75 4.13 4.56
N PHE A 337 9.56 5.47 4.80
CA PHE A 337 10.64 6.41 5.15
C PHE A 337 10.52 6.96 6.57
#